data_9ab94414bdedf9b5bb57d80d45c2db09
#
_entry.id   9ab94414bdedf9b5bb57d80d45c2db09
#
_cell.length_a   1.000
_cell.length_b   1.000
_cell.length_c   1.000
_cell.angle_alpha   90.00
_cell.angle_beta   90.00
_cell.angle_gamma   90.00
#
_symmetry.space_group_name_H-M   'P 1'
#
loop_
_entity.id
_entity.type
_entity.pdbx_description
1 polymer ?
#
loop_
_entity_poly.entity_id
_entity_poly.type
_entity_poly.pdbx_seq_one_letter_code
_entity_poly.pdbx_strand_id
1 'polypeptide(L)'
;MKDWMKQNWQFITTGISGILIVIGCLVGSDVGDFWTAVIFLSAFVIGGFEQAKEGIQATIKTKKLNVELLMILAATGASIIGYWFEGAILIFIFSVSGALETYTTNKSKREITKLMAFQPERAFRLLSNGDLEEVAAKELQLDDMVFVRPGESVPIDGVIVRGSTTLNEAAINGESVPATKTVGADVFGGTVNVSSAITVKVTQTFENTIFSKIIRLVETAQSEPSKTARFIERFEDVYVKAVLLFVLVMMFLPHFALGWSWNETFYRAMVLLTVASPCALVASVTPATLAAISNGARHGILFKGGVHLENLRGVKAIAFDKTGTLTNGTPALTDRLFAENVDKQLVINVVGAMERQSLHPLAAAITQDLEPEITEKLTEIEVTDVPGWGVQAIYREGNWQVGKAGFVGKEAAAAFSNGAFERLASEGKTIVYVAKDGVIQAMFALKDTCRPEAIRTIKALQAKEIKTIMVTGDNEQTGAAIQAELGMDYVVSGCLPEKKVDVLRELSVTYGSVAMVGDGINDAPALAHAAVGIAMGEGTDIAMETADVVLMKNDLEKIPYAYTLSERLHWITWQNICFAIAVILVLITANVFQLINLPFGVVGHEGSTILVILNGLRLLRSNRKK
;
A
#
# COMPACT_ATOMS: atom_id res chain seq x y z
N MET A 1 5.92 -24.09 -25.54
CA MET A 1 5.68 -23.42 -26.83
C MET A 1 4.21 -23.01 -26.98
N LYS A 2 3.22 -23.89 -26.71
CA LYS A 2 1.77 -23.52 -26.79
C LYS A 2 1.36 -22.40 -25.84
N ASP A 3 1.86 -22.38 -24.61
CA ASP A 3 1.51 -21.36 -23.62
C ASP A 3 2.18 -20.02 -23.92
N TRP A 4 3.42 -20.04 -24.41
CA TRP A 4 4.10 -18.84 -24.89
C TRP A 4 3.36 -18.23 -26.09
N MET A 5 2.91 -19.03 -27.05
CA MET A 5 2.12 -18.57 -28.20
C MET A 5 0.78 -17.96 -27.76
N LYS A 6 0.09 -18.56 -26.77
CA LYS A 6 -1.16 -17.98 -26.22
C LYS A 6 -0.92 -16.63 -25.54
N GLN A 7 0.16 -16.49 -24.78
CA GLN A 7 0.48 -15.23 -24.11
C GLN A 7 0.92 -14.11 -25.06
N ASN A 8 1.51 -14.47 -26.22
CA ASN A 8 2.06 -13.50 -27.17
C ASN A 8 1.28 -13.47 -28.49
N TRP A 9 0.05 -13.99 -28.49
CA TRP A 9 -0.75 -14.10 -29.71
C TRP A 9 -0.99 -12.74 -30.38
N GLN A 10 -1.30 -11.70 -29.61
CA GLN A 10 -1.47 -10.34 -30.12
C GLN A 10 -0.23 -9.82 -30.84
N PHE A 11 0.97 -10.06 -30.30
CA PHE A 11 2.22 -9.65 -30.97
C PHE A 11 2.45 -10.40 -32.29
N ILE A 12 2.08 -11.68 -32.33
CA ILE A 12 2.22 -12.51 -33.54
C ILE A 12 1.28 -12.03 -34.64
N THR A 13 -0.02 -11.81 -34.32
CA THR A 13 -1.00 -11.35 -35.30
C THR A 13 -0.69 -9.94 -35.79
N THR A 14 -0.25 -9.04 -34.89
CA THR A 14 0.23 -7.71 -35.24
C THR A 14 1.44 -7.77 -36.18
N GLY A 15 2.42 -8.63 -35.90
CA GLY A 15 3.60 -8.83 -36.75
C GLY A 15 3.23 -9.34 -38.15
N ILE A 16 2.32 -10.32 -38.24
CA ILE A 16 1.83 -10.85 -39.53
C ILE A 16 1.11 -9.73 -40.32
N SER A 17 0.24 -8.96 -39.66
CA SER A 17 -0.45 -7.84 -40.28
C SER A 17 0.54 -6.81 -40.87
N GLY A 18 1.58 -6.44 -40.09
CA GLY A 18 2.61 -5.53 -40.56
C GLY A 18 3.38 -6.05 -41.79
N ILE A 19 3.74 -7.35 -41.79
CA ILE A 19 4.40 -7.98 -42.93
C ILE A 19 3.51 -7.95 -44.18
N LEU A 20 2.21 -8.24 -44.04
CA LEU A 20 1.27 -8.17 -45.14
C LEU A 20 1.11 -6.76 -45.70
N ILE A 21 1.10 -5.73 -44.84
CA ILE A 21 1.07 -4.33 -45.28
C ILE A 21 2.31 -3.99 -46.10
N VAL A 22 3.50 -4.39 -45.63
CA VAL A 22 4.76 -4.17 -46.37
C VAL A 22 4.74 -4.89 -47.72
N ILE A 23 4.26 -6.13 -47.77
CA ILE A 23 4.10 -6.87 -49.02
C ILE A 23 3.13 -6.14 -49.95
N GLY A 24 1.98 -5.71 -49.45
CA GLY A 24 1.00 -4.94 -50.23
C GLY A 24 1.58 -3.64 -50.81
N CYS A 25 2.44 -2.94 -50.07
CA CYS A 25 3.11 -1.73 -50.56
C CYS A 25 4.19 -2.03 -51.60
N LEU A 26 4.90 -3.15 -51.49
CA LEU A 26 6.01 -3.49 -52.44
C LEU A 26 5.52 -4.10 -53.74
N VAL A 27 4.44 -4.89 -53.66
CA VAL A 27 3.97 -5.72 -54.82
C VAL A 27 2.68 -5.18 -55.40
N GLY A 28 1.99 -4.26 -54.70
CA GLY A 28 0.67 -3.75 -55.09
C GLY A 28 0.59 -3.14 -56.48
N SER A 29 1.67 -2.42 -56.92
CA SER A 29 1.76 -1.86 -58.29
C SER A 29 1.82 -2.94 -59.41
N ASP A 30 2.32 -4.15 -59.06
CA ASP A 30 2.61 -5.16 -60.07
C ASP A 30 1.49 -6.21 -60.18
N VAL A 31 0.65 -6.40 -59.17
CA VAL A 31 -0.38 -7.45 -59.09
C VAL A 31 -1.80 -7.00 -59.42
N GLY A 32 -2.00 -5.69 -59.58
CA GLY A 32 -3.30 -5.07 -59.86
C GLY A 32 -4.18 -4.83 -58.65
N ASP A 33 -5.14 -3.94 -58.77
CA ASP A 33 -5.98 -3.41 -57.66
C ASP A 33 -6.69 -4.47 -56.85
N PHE A 34 -7.21 -5.54 -57.50
CA PHE A 34 -7.93 -6.60 -56.79
C PHE A 34 -7.06 -7.34 -55.81
N TRP A 35 -5.84 -7.78 -56.20
CA TRP A 35 -4.96 -8.50 -55.33
C TRP A 35 -4.35 -7.62 -54.25
N THR A 36 -4.11 -6.35 -54.57
CA THR A 36 -3.69 -5.33 -53.60
C THR A 36 -4.74 -5.15 -52.50
N ALA A 37 -6.02 -5.06 -52.88
CA ALA A 37 -7.13 -5.00 -51.93
C ALA A 37 -7.18 -6.27 -51.05
N VAL A 38 -7.03 -7.47 -51.64
CA VAL A 38 -7.04 -8.74 -50.90
C VAL A 38 -5.91 -8.79 -49.86
N ILE A 39 -4.71 -8.32 -50.19
CA ILE A 39 -3.57 -8.31 -49.26
C ILE A 39 -3.86 -7.37 -48.08
N PHE A 40 -4.33 -6.12 -48.33
CA PHE A 40 -4.62 -5.15 -47.27
C PHE A 40 -5.82 -5.60 -46.42
N LEU A 41 -6.88 -6.16 -47.02
CA LEU A 41 -8.02 -6.71 -46.26
C LEU A 41 -7.61 -7.93 -45.42
N SER A 42 -6.69 -8.74 -45.91
CA SER A 42 -6.12 -9.85 -45.10
C SER A 42 -5.32 -9.32 -43.91
N ALA A 43 -4.50 -8.28 -44.11
CA ALA A 43 -3.77 -7.60 -43.03
C ALA A 43 -4.73 -7.00 -41.98
N PHE A 44 -5.81 -6.35 -42.44
CA PHE A 44 -6.88 -5.81 -41.61
C PHE A 44 -7.55 -6.90 -40.75
N VAL A 45 -7.98 -8.01 -41.37
CA VAL A 45 -8.69 -9.09 -40.63
C VAL A 45 -7.77 -9.76 -39.62
N ILE A 46 -6.54 -10.10 -40.00
CA ILE A 46 -5.59 -10.76 -39.11
C ILE A 46 -5.18 -9.84 -37.95
N GLY A 47 -4.89 -8.57 -38.25
CA GLY A 47 -4.49 -7.59 -37.22
C GLY A 47 -5.65 -7.18 -36.30
N GLY A 48 -6.87 -7.09 -36.83
CA GLY A 48 -8.04 -6.60 -36.10
C GLY A 48 -8.86 -7.66 -35.38
N PHE A 49 -8.56 -8.94 -35.54
CA PHE A 49 -9.40 -10.03 -35.05
C PHE A 49 -9.60 -10.02 -33.51
N GLU A 50 -8.51 -9.87 -32.74
CA GLU A 50 -8.60 -9.87 -31.27
C GLU A 50 -9.31 -8.62 -30.75
N GLN A 51 -8.98 -7.44 -31.29
CA GLN A 51 -9.64 -6.18 -30.92
C GLN A 51 -11.14 -6.19 -31.27
N ALA A 52 -11.50 -6.76 -32.45
CA ALA A 52 -12.89 -6.93 -32.82
C ALA A 52 -13.64 -7.84 -31.85
N LYS A 53 -13.04 -8.95 -31.48
CA LYS A 53 -13.60 -9.90 -30.53
C LYS A 53 -13.76 -9.28 -29.14
N GLU A 54 -12.73 -8.62 -28.61
CA GLU A 54 -12.75 -7.95 -27.32
C GLU A 54 -13.78 -6.80 -27.31
N GLY A 55 -13.80 -5.95 -28.32
CA GLY A 55 -14.75 -4.84 -28.44
C GLY A 55 -16.22 -5.33 -28.55
N ILE A 56 -16.49 -6.38 -29.32
CA ILE A 56 -17.83 -6.98 -29.43
C ILE A 56 -18.24 -7.61 -28.09
N GLN A 57 -17.37 -8.39 -27.47
CA GLN A 57 -17.66 -9.04 -26.19
C GLN A 57 -17.90 -8.01 -25.07
N ALA A 58 -17.07 -6.98 -24.99
CA ALA A 58 -17.23 -5.90 -24.03
C ALA A 58 -18.55 -5.16 -24.25
N THR A 59 -18.89 -4.83 -25.50
CA THR A 59 -20.15 -4.15 -25.86
C THR A 59 -21.38 -5.00 -25.49
N ILE A 60 -21.35 -6.30 -25.76
CA ILE A 60 -22.46 -7.22 -25.40
C ILE A 60 -22.60 -7.32 -23.87
N LYS A 61 -21.48 -7.44 -23.14
CA LYS A 61 -21.47 -7.59 -21.68
C LYS A 61 -21.91 -6.32 -20.95
N THR A 62 -21.44 -5.16 -21.40
CA THR A 62 -21.70 -3.87 -20.74
C THR A 62 -22.92 -3.15 -21.27
N LYS A 63 -23.42 -3.55 -22.44
CA LYS A 63 -24.47 -2.86 -23.22
C LYS A 63 -24.10 -1.41 -23.57
N LYS A 64 -22.80 -1.11 -23.65
CA LYS A 64 -22.25 0.19 -24.02
C LYS A 64 -21.34 0.02 -25.23
N LEU A 65 -21.35 1.01 -26.13
CA LEU A 65 -20.43 1.03 -27.26
C LEU A 65 -19.01 1.24 -26.73
N ASN A 66 -18.12 0.31 -27.07
CA ASN A 66 -16.72 0.38 -26.70
C ASN A 66 -15.92 1.15 -27.78
N VAL A 67 -14.88 1.83 -27.33
CA VAL A 67 -13.95 2.58 -28.18
C VAL A 67 -13.29 1.70 -29.25
N GLU A 68 -12.95 0.46 -28.92
CA GLU A 68 -12.40 -0.52 -29.87
C GLU A 68 -13.32 -0.77 -31.06
N LEU A 69 -14.62 -0.81 -30.83
CA LEU A 69 -15.60 -0.97 -31.88
C LEU A 69 -15.64 0.24 -32.82
N LEU A 70 -15.43 1.47 -32.32
CA LEU A 70 -15.37 2.67 -33.14
C LEU A 70 -14.19 2.61 -34.12
N MET A 71 -13.04 2.14 -33.67
CA MET A 71 -11.83 2.01 -34.51
C MET A 71 -12.04 0.99 -35.63
N ILE A 72 -12.70 -0.13 -35.31
CA ILE A 72 -13.03 -1.17 -36.31
C ILE A 72 -14.05 -0.64 -37.32
N LEU A 73 -15.05 0.10 -36.87
CA LEU A 73 -16.04 0.74 -37.75
C LEU A 73 -15.37 1.75 -38.68
N ALA A 74 -14.42 2.56 -38.18
CA ALA A 74 -13.66 3.51 -38.98
C ALA A 74 -12.83 2.81 -40.07
N ALA A 75 -12.10 1.76 -39.68
CA ALA A 75 -11.28 0.97 -40.62
C ALA A 75 -12.13 0.25 -41.68
N THR A 76 -13.27 -0.31 -41.26
CA THR A 76 -14.23 -0.95 -42.17
C THR A 76 -14.81 0.08 -43.13
N GLY A 77 -15.25 1.25 -42.64
CA GLY A 77 -15.77 2.32 -43.45
C GLY A 77 -14.75 2.84 -44.48
N ALA A 78 -13.51 3.06 -44.07
CA ALA A 78 -12.41 3.45 -44.98
C ALA A 78 -12.19 2.39 -46.06
N SER A 79 -12.20 1.11 -45.70
CA SER A 79 -12.05 -0.01 -46.64
C SER A 79 -13.20 -0.10 -47.67
N ILE A 80 -14.44 0.16 -47.25
CA ILE A 80 -15.62 0.15 -48.13
C ILE A 80 -15.54 1.25 -49.20
N ILE A 81 -15.03 2.42 -48.86
CA ILE A 81 -14.85 3.55 -49.79
C ILE A 81 -13.58 3.45 -50.63
N GLY A 82 -12.84 2.32 -50.56
CA GLY A 82 -11.67 2.05 -51.39
C GLY A 82 -10.32 2.42 -50.81
N TYR A 83 -10.26 2.94 -49.56
CA TYR A 83 -8.99 3.26 -48.86
C TYR A 83 -8.47 2.06 -48.07
N TRP A 84 -8.21 0.93 -48.76
CA TRP A 84 -7.85 -0.36 -48.16
C TRP A 84 -6.53 -0.29 -47.36
N PHE A 85 -5.51 0.38 -47.91
CA PHE A 85 -4.24 0.62 -47.23
C PHE A 85 -4.42 1.38 -45.93
N GLU A 86 -5.23 2.43 -45.94
CA GLU A 86 -5.48 3.26 -44.75
C GLU A 86 -6.25 2.50 -43.68
N GLY A 87 -7.22 1.67 -44.07
CA GLY A 87 -7.93 0.76 -43.16
C GLY A 87 -7.01 -0.28 -42.52
N ALA A 88 -6.10 -0.87 -43.32
CA ALA A 88 -5.14 -1.85 -42.83
C ALA A 88 -4.12 -1.21 -41.86
N ILE A 89 -3.55 -0.05 -42.22
CA ILE A 89 -2.56 0.64 -41.37
C ILE A 89 -3.18 1.17 -40.06
N LEU A 90 -4.46 1.61 -40.10
CA LEU A 90 -5.20 1.99 -38.89
C LEU A 90 -5.25 0.82 -37.91
N ILE A 91 -5.69 -0.35 -38.36
CA ILE A 91 -5.79 -1.55 -37.52
C ILE A 91 -4.42 -2.02 -37.06
N PHE A 92 -3.40 -1.96 -37.90
CA PHE A 92 -2.04 -2.32 -37.52
C PHE A 92 -1.51 -1.43 -36.39
N ILE A 93 -1.61 -0.09 -36.52
CA ILE A 93 -1.14 0.86 -35.49
C ILE A 93 -1.95 0.67 -34.20
N PHE A 94 -3.26 0.48 -34.30
CA PHE A 94 -4.14 0.19 -33.17
C PHE A 94 -3.75 -1.11 -32.46
N SER A 95 -3.46 -2.20 -33.22
CA SER A 95 -2.94 -3.45 -32.67
C SER A 95 -1.60 -3.28 -31.96
N VAL A 96 -0.67 -2.50 -32.54
CA VAL A 96 0.63 -2.19 -31.89
C VAL A 96 0.40 -1.45 -30.58
N SER A 97 -0.49 -0.44 -30.56
CA SER A 97 -0.83 0.33 -29.38
C SER A 97 -1.43 -0.56 -28.28
N GLY A 98 -2.41 -1.40 -28.60
CA GLY A 98 -3.03 -2.33 -27.66
C GLY A 98 -2.04 -3.37 -27.11
N ALA A 99 -1.14 -3.89 -27.97
CA ALA A 99 -0.08 -4.79 -27.53
C ALA A 99 0.91 -4.12 -26.56
N LEU A 100 1.29 -2.85 -26.82
CA LEU A 100 2.13 -2.05 -25.92
C LEU A 100 1.41 -1.71 -24.62
N GLU A 101 0.13 -1.39 -24.65
CA GLU A 101 -0.69 -1.16 -23.47
C GLU A 101 -0.75 -2.41 -22.58
N THR A 102 -1.06 -3.55 -23.18
CA THR A 102 -1.05 -4.85 -22.49
C THR A 102 0.32 -5.17 -21.89
N TYR A 103 1.40 -4.94 -22.64
CA TYR A 103 2.77 -5.14 -22.14
C TYR A 103 3.09 -4.23 -20.95
N THR A 104 2.75 -2.95 -21.01
CA THR A 104 3.05 -1.97 -19.96
C THR A 104 2.22 -2.20 -18.71
N THR A 105 0.93 -2.55 -18.87
CA THR A 105 0.05 -2.93 -17.77
C THR A 105 0.55 -4.21 -17.09
N ASN A 106 0.92 -5.22 -17.89
CA ASN A 106 1.51 -6.46 -17.38
C ASN A 106 2.87 -6.21 -16.73
N LYS A 107 3.67 -5.26 -17.20
CA LYS A 107 4.93 -4.87 -16.55
C LYS A 107 4.68 -4.27 -15.18
N SER A 108 3.70 -3.38 -15.02
CA SER A 108 3.30 -2.86 -13.72
C SER A 108 2.79 -3.97 -12.79
N LYS A 109 1.99 -4.91 -13.31
CA LYS A 109 1.54 -6.09 -12.55
C LYS A 109 2.71 -7.03 -12.22
N ARG A 110 3.65 -7.26 -13.14
CA ARG A 110 4.83 -8.12 -12.91
C ARG A 110 5.77 -7.58 -11.83
N GLU A 111 5.88 -6.28 -11.65
CA GLU A 111 6.65 -5.72 -10.54
C GLU A 111 6.02 -6.07 -9.18
N ILE A 112 4.70 -6.20 -9.14
CA ILE A 112 3.94 -6.71 -7.98
C ILE A 112 4.10 -8.22 -7.88
N THR A 113 3.98 -8.96 -9.00
CA THR A 113 4.15 -10.42 -9.05
C THR A 113 5.58 -10.87 -8.70
N LYS A 114 6.59 -10.02 -8.89
CA LYS A 114 7.95 -10.30 -8.40
C LYS A 114 8.00 -10.38 -6.88
N LEU A 115 7.16 -9.63 -6.17
CA LEU A 115 7.00 -9.82 -4.73
C LEU A 115 6.45 -11.22 -4.45
N MET A 116 5.50 -11.71 -5.24
CA MET A 116 4.93 -13.07 -5.10
C MET A 116 5.95 -14.19 -5.39
N ALA A 117 6.95 -13.94 -6.22
CA ALA A 117 7.99 -14.92 -6.54
C ALA A 117 8.96 -15.22 -5.37
N PHE A 118 8.90 -14.43 -4.29
CA PHE A 118 9.65 -14.71 -3.05
C PHE A 118 8.94 -15.70 -2.12
N GLN A 119 7.69 -16.08 -2.40
CA GLN A 119 6.97 -17.04 -1.58
C GLN A 119 7.49 -18.46 -1.88
N PRO A 120 8.12 -19.14 -0.90
CA PRO A 120 8.67 -20.47 -1.11
C PRO A 120 7.54 -21.48 -1.31
N GLU A 121 7.67 -22.34 -2.32
CA GLU A 121 6.75 -23.44 -2.55
C GLU A 121 7.05 -24.66 -1.67
N ARG A 122 8.29 -24.76 -1.18
CA ARG A 122 8.81 -25.92 -0.43
C ARG A 122 9.46 -25.52 0.87
N ALA A 123 9.43 -26.42 1.84
CA ALA A 123 10.02 -26.27 3.16
C ALA A 123 10.68 -27.58 3.61
N PHE A 124 11.70 -27.48 4.46
CA PHE A 124 12.30 -28.63 5.12
C PHE A 124 11.80 -28.73 6.56
N ARG A 125 10.82 -29.61 6.80
CA ARG A 125 10.30 -29.88 8.13
C ARG A 125 11.27 -30.78 8.90
N LEU A 126 11.62 -30.39 10.12
CA LEU A 126 12.46 -31.16 11.03
C LEU A 126 11.58 -32.11 11.83
N LEU A 127 11.78 -33.40 11.63
CA LEU A 127 11.07 -34.46 12.36
C LEU A 127 11.67 -34.69 13.74
N SER A 128 10.89 -35.34 14.64
CA SER A 128 11.31 -35.63 16.02
C SER A 128 12.57 -36.53 16.12
N ASN A 129 12.87 -37.30 15.06
CA ASN A 129 14.06 -38.13 14.94
C ASN A 129 15.30 -37.37 14.45
N GLY A 130 15.17 -36.09 14.11
CA GLY A 130 16.23 -35.24 13.58
C GLY A 130 16.38 -35.26 12.05
N ASP A 131 15.56 -36.04 11.33
CA ASP A 131 15.56 -36.08 9.87
C ASP A 131 14.83 -34.85 9.28
N LEU A 132 15.20 -34.50 8.05
CA LEU A 132 14.55 -33.42 7.29
C LEU A 132 13.62 -34.03 6.24
N GLU A 133 12.37 -33.62 6.28
CA GLU A 133 11.34 -33.98 5.31
C GLU A 133 11.04 -32.78 4.40
N GLU A 134 11.14 -32.94 3.11
CA GLU A 134 10.72 -31.90 2.16
C GLU A 134 9.20 -31.95 1.99
N VAL A 135 8.52 -30.83 2.33
CA VAL A 135 7.06 -30.68 2.26
C VAL A 135 6.71 -29.42 1.49
N ALA A 136 5.48 -29.33 0.98
CA ALA A 136 4.99 -28.07 0.44
C ALA A 136 4.80 -27.06 1.58
N ALA A 137 5.21 -25.79 1.41
CA ALA A 137 5.10 -24.77 2.46
C ALA A 137 3.65 -24.59 2.96
N LYS A 138 2.66 -24.80 2.10
CA LYS A 138 1.22 -24.76 2.45
C LYS A 138 0.74 -25.93 3.34
N GLU A 139 1.54 -26.99 3.47
CA GLU A 139 1.22 -28.16 4.30
C GLU A 139 1.76 -28.03 5.73
N LEU A 140 2.56 -27.01 6.00
CA LEU A 140 3.08 -26.71 7.33
C LEU A 140 1.96 -26.35 8.29
N GLN A 141 2.05 -26.87 9.50
CA GLN A 141 1.09 -26.63 10.58
C GLN A 141 1.72 -25.79 11.69
N LEU A 142 0.88 -25.24 12.56
CA LEU A 142 1.34 -24.56 13.77
C LEU A 142 2.21 -25.50 14.60
N ASP A 143 3.27 -24.96 15.19
CA ASP A 143 4.26 -25.66 16.00
C ASP A 143 5.22 -26.59 15.23
N ASP A 144 5.07 -26.75 13.91
CA ASP A 144 6.07 -27.45 13.09
C ASP A 144 7.45 -26.76 13.22
N MET A 145 8.51 -27.58 13.21
CA MET A 145 9.88 -27.08 13.19
C MET A 145 10.40 -27.11 11.76
N VAL A 146 10.88 -25.97 11.27
CA VAL A 146 11.36 -25.80 9.89
C VAL A 146 12.84 -25.43 9.90
N PHE A 147 13.63 -26.12 9.09
CA PHE A 147 15.06 -25.86 8.93
C PHE A 147 15.30 -25.02 7.69
N VAL A 148 15.99 -23.88 7.84
CA VAL A 148 16.26 -22.91 6.76
C VAL A 148 17.77 -22.72 6.62
N ARG A 149 18.30 -23.09 5.44
CA ARG A 149 19.74 -22.98 5.13
C ARG A 149 20.10 -21.58 4.65
N PRO A 150 21.39 -21.20 4.73
CA PRO A 150 21.88 -20.00 4.05
C PRO A 150 21.56 -20.04 2.54
N GLY A 151 21.04 -18.93 2.01
CA GLY A 151 20.61 -18.79 0.62
C GLY A 151 19.15 -19.23 0.37
N GLU A 152 18.49 -19.89 1.32
CA GLU A 152 17.08 -20.28 1.22
C GLU A 152 16.16 -19.19 1.74
N SER A 153 14.94 -19.15 1.23
CA SER A 153 13.89 -18.30 1.78
C SER A 153 13.21 -18.97 2.97
N VAL A 154 12.86 -18.20 3.99
CA VAL A 154 12.02 -18.64 5.10
C VAL A 154 10.65 -19.02 4.54
N PRO A 155 10.15 -20.26 4.74
CA PRO A 155 8.96 -20.73 4.04
C PRO A 155 7.64 -20.19 4.60
N ILE A 156 7.62 -19.83 5.89
CA ILE A 156 6.40 -19.46 6.63
C ILE A 156 6.79 -18.60 7.84
N ASP A 157 5.85 -17.82 8.36
CA ASP A 157 6.07 -16.98 9.54
C ASP A 157 6.29 -17.84 10.80
N GLY A 158 7.25 -17.45 11.62
CA GLY A 158 7.60 -18.18 12.83
C GLY A 158 8.63 -17.47 13.70
N VAL A 159 9.08 -18.19 14.75
CA VAL A 159 10.09 -17.71 15.71
C VAL A 159 11.32 -18.60 15.64
N ILE A 160 12.50 -18.00 15.67
CA ILE A 160 13.77 -18.74 15.73
C ILE A 160 13.89 -19.44 17.07
N VAL A 161 13.98 -20.77 17.05
CA VAL A 161 14.21 -21.59 18.26
C VAL A 161 15.65 -22.06 18.38
N ARG A 162 16.41 -22.09 17.28
CA ARG A 162 17.82 -22.47 17.26
C ARG A 162 18.59 -21.74 16.17
N GLY A 163 19.78 -21.26 16.50
CA GLY A 163 20.69 -20.56 15.59
C GLY A 163 20.55 -19.05 15.66
N SER A 164 21.39 -18.35 14.93
CA SER A 164 21.33 -16.90 14.70
C SER A 164 21.79 -16.61 13.28
N THR A 165 21.16 -15.66 12.62
CA THR A 165 21.45 -15.33 11.23
C THR A 165 21.19 -13.86 10.91
N THR A 166 21.55 -13.45 9.71
CA THR A 166 21.05 -12.22 9.07
C THR A 166 20.02 -12.57 8.00
N LEU A 167 18.86 -11.90 8.04
CA LEU A 167 17.80 -12.08 7.07
C LEU A 167 17.70 -10.86 6.15
N ASN A 168 17.62 -11.10 4.86
CA ASN A 168 17.26 -10.07 3.89
C ASN A 168 15.73 -9.97 3.83
N GLU A 169 15.20 -8.91 4.41
CA GLU A 169 13.76 -8.64 4.49
C GLU A 169 13.26 -7.66 3.41
N ALA A 170 14.08 -7.36 2.40
CA ALA A 170 13.78 -6.37 1.37
C ALA A 170 12.46 -6.65 0.60
N ALA A 171 12.05 -7.92 0.53
CA ALA A 171 10.78 -8.31 -0.09
C ALA A 171 9.55 -7.82 0.69
N ILE A 172 9.69 -7.63 2.01
CA ILE A 172 8.60 -7.20 2.91
C ILE A 172 8.68 -5.70 3.18
N ASN A 173 9.87 -5.19 3.51
CA ASN A 173 10.03 -3.81 4.00
C ASN A 173 10.69 -2.85 3.01
N GLY A 174 11.20 -3.38 1.88
CA GLY A 174 11.94 -2.58 0.88
C GLY A 174 13.34 -2.14 1.30
N GLU A 175 13.83 -2.58 2.46
CA GLU A 175 15.16 -2.23 2.96
C GLU A 175 16.21 -3.22 2.47
N SER A 176 17.30 -2.70 1.89
CA SER A 176 18.39 -3.55 1.36
C SER A 176 19.40 -4.00 2.42
N VAL A 177 19.29 -3.50 3.65
CA VAL A 177 20.20 -3.87 4.75
C VAL A 177 19.64 -5.10 5.47
N PRO A 178 20.38 -6.24 5.50
CA PRO A 178 19.92 -7.42 6.20
C PRO A 178 19.80 -7.21 7.72
N ALA A 179 18.74 -7.73 8.33
CA ALA A 179 18.47 -7.66 9.76
C ALA A 179 19.09 -8.86 10.49
N THR A 180 19.82 -8.61 11.60
CA THR A 180 20.35 -9.69 12.45
C THR A 180 19.23 -10.23 13.33
N LYS A 181 19.03 -11.56 13.33
CA LYS A 181 18.02 -12.30 14.09
C LYS A 181 18.65 -13.39 14.95
N THR A 182 18.20 -13.47 16.20
CA THR A 182 18.66 -14.44 17.20
C THR A 182 17.51 -15.31 17.69
N VAL A 183 17.79 -16.27 18.55
CA VAL A 183 16.75 -17.11 19.19
C VAL A 183 15.73 -16.22 19.88
N GLY A 184 14.43 -16.53 19.68
CA GLY A 184 13.30 -15.75 20.14
C GLY A 184 12.86 -14.62 19.21
N ALA A 185 13.59 -14.33 18.12
CA ALA A 185 13.21 -13.31 17.16
C ALA A 185 12.20 -13.86 16.14
N ASP A 186 11.22 -13.03 15.79
CA ASP A 186 10.27 -13.29 14.70
C ASP A 186 10.95 -13.26 13.33
N VAL A 187 10.54 -14.19 12.48
CA VAL A 187 10.95 -14.28 11.08
C VAL A 187 9.72 -14.44 10.20
N PHE A 188 9.78 -13.87 9.00
CA PHE A 188 8.65 -13.80 8.09
C PHE A 188 8.89 -14.62 6.83
N GLY A 189 7.86 -15.31 6.36
CA GLY A 189 7.87 -16.06 5.11
C GLY A 189 8.25 -15.16 3.92
N GLY A 190 9.08 -15.69 3.00
CA GLY A 190 9.59 -14.94 1.86
C GLY A 190 10.85 -14.11 2.11
N THR A 191 11.33 -13.97 3.36
CA THR A 191 12.64 -13.37 3.65
C THR A 191 13.76 -14.36 3.35
N VAL A 192 14.94 -13.88 2.94
CA VAL A 192 16.05 -14.74 2.53
C VAL A 192 17.09 -14.84 3.63
N ASN A 193 17.41 -16.07 4.03
CA ASN A 193 18.46 -16.34 4.99
C ASN A 193 19.85 -16.12 4.36
N VAL A 194 20.69 -15.26 4.95
CA VAL A 194 21.96 -14.86 4.34
C VAL A 194 23.15 -15.59 4.93
N SER A 195 23.23 -15.76 6.26
CA SER A 195 24.50 -16.14 6.89
C SER A 195 24.56 -17.56 7.44
N SER A 196 23.67 -17.96 8.34
CA SER A 196 23.77 -19.24 9.05
C SER A 196 22.45 -19.99 9.02
N ALA A 197 22.51 -21.33 9.14
CA ALA A 197 21.30 -22.14 9.23
C ALA A 197 20.55 -21.87 10.55
N ILE A 198 19.22 -21.80 10.46
CA ILE A 198 18.32 -21.59 11.59
C ILE A 198 17.23 -22.66 11.63
N THR A 199 16.69 -22.89 12.83
CA THR A 199 15.46 -23.66 13.00
C THR A 199 14.37 -22.70 13.48
N VAL A 200 13.27 -22.70 12.75
CA VAL A 200 12.11 -21.82 12.97
C VAL A 200 10.93 -22.67 13.43
N LYS A 201 10.27 -22.25 14.50
CA LYS A 201 8.99 -22.81 14.94
C LYS A 201 7.87 -22.02 14.24
N VAL A 202 6.98 -22.72 13.56
CA VAL A 202 5.86 -22.13 12.84
C VAL A 202 4.85 -21.53 13.80
N THR A 203 4.50 -20.26 13.59
CA THR A 203 3.55 -19.51 14.43
C THR A 203 2.28 -19.11 13.69
N GLN A 204 2.25 -19.18 12.36
CA GLN A 204 1.10 -18.82 11.54
C GLN A 204 0.83 -19.90 10.51
N THR A 205 -0.44 -20.04 10.08
CA THR A 205 -0.78 -20.86 8.91
C THR A 205 -0.36 -20.15 7.62
N PHE A 206 -0.15 -20.89 6.55
CA PHE A 206 0.30 -20.35 5.27
C PHE A 206 -0.58 -19.20 4.73
N GLU A 207 -1.90 -19.31 4.90
CA GLU A 207 -2.86 -18.28 4.45
C GLU A 207 -2.81 -17.01 5.31
N ASN A 208 -2.38 -17.13 6.57
CA ASN A 208 -2.31 -16.05 7.54
C ASN A 208 -0.93 -15.40 7.64
N THR A 209 0.06 -15.86 6.85
CA THR A 209 1.37 -15.22 6.81
C THR A 209 1.23 -13.77 6.36
N ILE A 210 2.12 -12.90 6.85
CA ILE A 210 2.19 -11.49 6.45
C ILE A 210 2.29 -11.40 4.92
N PHE A 211 3.06 -12.28 4.31
CA PHE A 211 3.25 -12.30 2.86
C PHE A 211 1.96 -12.64 2.09
N SER A 212 1.18 -13.62 2.54
CA SER A 212 -0.13 -13.96 1.94
C SER A 212 -1.12 -12.80 2.07
N LYS A 213 -1.13 -12.12 3.23
CA LYS A 213 -1.94 -10.92 3.45
C LYS A 213 -1.54 -9.77 2.49
N ILE A 214 -0.23 -9.55 2.28
CA ILE A 214 0.28 -8.57 1.32
C ILE A 214 -0.26 -8.85 -0.08
N ILE A 215 -0.12 -10.09 -0.56
CA ILE A 215 -0.59 -10.49 -1.88
C ILE A 215 -2.07 -10.19 -2.04
N ARG A 216 -2.89 -10.62 -1.09
CA ARG A 216 -4.35 -10.41 -1.10
C ARG A 216 -4.73 -8.93 -1.12
N LEU A 217 -4.05 -8.10 -0.32
CA LEU A 217 -4.28 -6.66 -0.31
C LEU A 217 -3.91 -6.01 -1.65
N VAL A 218 -2.82 -6.43 -2.26
CA VAL A 218 -2.37 -5.91 -3.56
C VAL A 218 -3.31 -6.35 -4.69
N GLU A 219 -3.80 -7.59 -4.68
CA GLU A 219 -4.80 -8.08 -5.64
C GLU A 219 -6.11 -7.30 -5.52
N THR A 220 -6.58 -7.07 -4.30
CA THR A 220 -7.76 -6.24 -4.03
C THR A 220 -7.56 -4.81 -4.55
N ALA A 221 -6.38 -4.23 -4.29
CA ALA A 221 -6.04 -2.87 -4.74
C ALA A 221 -6.08 -2.69 -6.26
N GLN A 222 -5.79 -3.74 -7.02
CA GLN A 222 -5.84 -3.71 -8.49
C GLN A 222 -7.27 -3.73 -9.04
N SER A 223 -8.22 -4.24 -8.28
CA SER A 223 -9.62 -4.38 -8.71
C SER A 223 -10.47 -3.15 -8.41
N GLU A 224 -10.04 -2.27 -7.50
CA GLU A 224 -10.79 -1.07 -7.13
C GLU A 224 -10.35 0.18 -7.91
N PRO A 225 -11.18 0.68 -8.86
CA PRO A 225 -10.86 1.86 -9.64
C PRO A 225 -10.88 3.13 -8.78
N SER A 226 -10.01 4.08 -9.12
CA SER A 226 -9.96 5.40 -8.48
C SER A 226 -11.19 6.25 -8.82
N LYS A 227 -11.43 7.33 -8.05
CA LYS A 227 -12.52 8.28 -8.32
C LYS A 227 -12.40 8.89 -9.71
N THR A 228 -11.18 9.27 -10.10
CA THR A 228 -10.89 9.85 -11.41
C THR A 228 -11.15 8.83 -12.52
N ALA A 229 -10.78 7.56 -12.33
CA ALA A 229 -11.10 6.50 -13.30
C ALA A 229 -12.60 6.33 -13.50
N ARG A 230 -13.38 6.24 -12.40
CA ARG A 230 -14.86 6.15 -12.47
C ARG A 230 -15.50 7.37 -13.12
N PHE A 231 -14.92 8.56 -12.92
CA PHE A 231 -15.40 9.77 -13.59
C PHE A 231 -15.16 9.69 -15.10
N ILE A 232 -13.96 9.27 -15.52
CA ILE A 232 -13.61 9.14 -16.94
C ILE A 232 -14.50 8.09 -17.62
N GLU A 233 -14.75 6.93 -17.00
CA GLU A 233 -15.68 5.91 -17.54
C GLU A 233 -17.10 6.45 -17.77
N ARG A 234 -17.60 7.27 -16.85
CA ARG A 234 -18.92 7.91 -17.03
C ARG A 234 -18.90 8.97 -18.12
N PHE A 235 -17.84 9.75 -18.19
CA PHE A 235 -17.64 10.75 -19.22
C PHE A 235 -17.54 10.09 -20.60
N GLU A 236 -16.81 8.99 -20.72
CA GLU A 236 -16.63 8.24 -21.96
C GLU A 236 -17.97 7.85 -22.60
N ASP A 237 -18.93 7.32 -21.82
CA ASP A 237 -20.24 6.91 -22.33
C ASP A 237 -21.03 8.07 -22.98
N VAL A 238 -20.96 9.26 -22.40
CA VAL A 238 -21.60 10.47 -22.95
C VAL A 238 -20.82 10.98 -24.15
N TYR A 239 -19.50 11.00 -24.06
CA TYR A 239 -18.59 11.50 -25.09
C TYR A 239 -18.68 10.67 -26.38
N VAL A 240 -18.65 9.34 -26.28
CA VAL A 240 -18.78 8.43 -27.43
C VAL A 240 -20.10 8.67 -28.19
N LYS A 241 -21.22 8.85 -27.47
CA LYS A 241 -22.50 9.18 -28.09
C LYS A 241 -22.47 10.54 -28.81
N ALA A 242 -21.83 11.54 -28.22
CA ALA A 242 -21.66 12.84 -28.82
C ALA A 242 -20.78 12.78 -30.08
N VAL A 243 -19.68 12.01 -30.04
CA VAL A 243 -18.81 11.78 -31.21
C VAL A 243 -19.58 11.08 -32.32
N LEU A 244 -20.36 10.04 -32.04
CA LEU A 244 -21.15 9.35 -33.05
C LEU A 244 -22.19 10.26 -33.71
N LEU A 245 -22.86 11.10 -32.91
CA LEU A 245 -23.76 12.12 -33.45
C LEU A 245 -23.03 13.10 -34.35
N PHE A 246 -21.84 13.56 -33.94
CA PHE A 246 -21.01 14.48 -34.71
C PHE A 246 -20.49 13.83 -36.00
N VAL A 247 -20.08 12.57 -35.95
CA VAL A 247 -19.71 11.77 -37.14
C VAL A 247 -20.89 11.67 -38.10
N LEU A 248 -22.10 11.38 -37.61
CA LEU A 248 -23.32 11.33 -38.43
C LEU A 248 -23.58 12.67 -39.13
N VAL A 249 -23.42 13.78 -38.41
CA VAL A 249 -23.56 15.12 -38.99
C VAL A 249 -22.47 15.37 -40.07
N MET A 250 -21.22 14.99 -39.79
CA MET A 250 -20.10 15.09 -40.72
C MET A 250 -20.25 14.21 -41.96
N MET A 251 -21.01 13.12 -41.90
CA MET A 251 -21.29 12.27 -43.09
C MET A 251 -22.22 12.93 -44.11
N PHE A 252 -23.03 13.91 -43.70
CA PHE A 252 -24.03 14.50 -44.58
C PHE A 252 -23.89 16.01 -44.73
N LEU A 253 -23.71 16.76 -43.64
CA LEU A 253 -23.76 18.23 -43.66
C LEU A 253 -22.74 18.87 -44.60
N PRO A 254 -21.46 18.43 -44.64
CA PRO A 254 -20.46 19.07 -45.50
C PRO A 254 -20.76 18.94 -47.00
N HIS A 255 -21.41 17.85 -47.41
CA HIS A 255 -21.85 17.68 -48.79
C HIS A 255 -22.83 18.80 -49.19
N PHE A 256 -23.85 19.05 -48.37
CA PHE A 256 -24.90 20.01 -48.67
C PHE A 256 -24.49 21.45 -48.36
N ALA A 257 -23.72 21.68 -47.31
CA ALA A 257 -23.35 23.03 -46.86
C ALA A 257 -22.06 23.58 -47.48
N LEU A 258 -21.07 22.69 -47.74
CA LEU A 258 -19.72 23.07 -48.19
C LEU A 258 -19.41 22.58 -49.61
N GLY A 259 -20.30 21.83 -50.23
CA GLY A 259 -20.12 21.29 -51.59
C GLY A 259 -19.06 20.19 -51.70
N TRP A 260 -18.74 19.50 -50.61
CA TRP A 260 -17.76 18.41 -50.65
C TRP A 260 -18.34 17.21 -51.43
N SER A 261 -17.46 16.43 -52.07
CA SER A 261 -17.88 15.16 -52.68
C SER A 261 -18.34 14.18 -51.57
N TRP A 262 -19.23 13.23 -51.93
CA TRP A 262 -19.62 12.19 -51.00
C TRP A 262 -18.45 11.39 -50.50
N ASN A 263 -17.48 11.09 -51.38
CA ASN A 263 -16.28 10.34 -51.01
C ASN A 263 -15.45 11.08 -49.95
N GLU A 264 -15.21 12.38 -50.15
CA GLU A 264 -14.49 13.21 -49.16
C GLU A 264 -15.26 13.34 -47.85
N THR A 265 -16.57 13.50 -47.91
CA THR A 265 -17.41 13.63 -46.72
C THR A 265 -17.38 12.34 -45.86
N PHE A 266 -17.54 11.17 -46.49
CA PHE A 266 -17.43 9.90 -45.78
C PHE A 266 -16.00 9.65 -45.29
N TYR A 267 -14.98 9.96 -46.08
CA TYR A 267 -13.59 9.81 -45.66
C TYR A 267 -13.29 10.64 -44.40
N ARG A 268 -13.67 11.91 -44.39
CA ARG A 268 -13.49 12.80 -43.22
C ARG A 268 -14.27 12.36 -42.01
N ALA A 269 -15.43 11.76 -42.20
CA ALA A 269 -16.20 11.16 -41.11
C ALA A 269 -15.47 9.93 -40.51
N MET A 270 -14.80 9.09 -41.34
CA MET A 270 -13.99 7.97 -40.84
C MET A 270 -12.73 8.46 -40.10
N VAL A 271 -12.06 9.48 -40.63
CA VAL A 271 -10.93 10.14 -39.92
C VAL A 271 -11.40 10.70 -38.57
N LEU A 272 -12.55 11.39 -38.54
CA LEU A 272 -13.12 11.94 -37.30
C LEU A 272 -13.42 10.82 -36.28
N LEU A 273 -14.04 9.72 -36.70
CA LEU A 273 -14.37 8.59 -35.84
C LEU A 273 -13.11 8.02 -35.16
N THR A 274 -11.98 8.05 -35.86
CA THR A 274 -10.68 7.61 -35.33
C THR A 274 -10.07 8.63 -34.37
N VAL A 275 -9.90 9.88 -34.81
CA VAL A 275 -9.14 10.89 -34.05
C VAL A 275 -9.90 11.44 -32.83
N ALA A 276 -11.23 11.37 -32.86
CA ALA A 276 -12.07 11.76 -31.72
C ALA A 276 -12.26 10.64 -30.70
N SER A 277 -11.59 9.49 -30.83
CA SER A 277 -11.63 8.43 -29.83
C SER A 277 -10.97 8.89 -28.51
N PRO A 278 -11.53 8.55 -27.32
CA PRO A 278 -10.98 8.97 -26.03
C PRO A 278 -9.90 8.04 -25.46
N CYS A 279 -9.25 7.15 -26.26
CA CYS A 279 -8.29 6.14 -25.79
C CYS A 279 -7.20 6.72 -24.88
N ALA A 280 -6.56 7.81 -25.26
CA ALA A 280 -5.54 8.47 -24.46
C ALA A 280 -6.09 9.01 -23.12
N LEU A 281 -7.35 9.45 -23.10
CA LEU A 281 -8.00 9.93 -21.89
C LEU A 281 -8.28 8.77 -20.92
N VAL A 282 -8.79 7.64 -21.41
CA VAL A 282 -9.01 6.42 -20.62
C VAL A 282 -7.68 5.88 -20.09
N ALA A 283 -6.65 5.81 -20.93
CA ALA A 283 -5.31 5.36 -20.55
C ALA A 283 -4.56 6.31 -19.58
N SER A 284 -5.11 7.52 -19.32
CA SER A 284 -4.46 8.54 -18.47
C SER A 284 -4.36 8.14 -17.00
N VAL A 285 -5.27 7.31 -16.47
CA VAL A 285 -5.44 7.08 -15.03
C VAL A 285 -4.97 5.70 -14.61
N THR A 286 -5.53 4.64 -15.20
CA THR A 286 -5.32 3.27 -14.71
C THR A 286 -3.85 2.85 -14.70
N PRO A 287 -3.04 3.01 -15.77
CA PRO A 287 -1.61 2.65 -15.74
C PRO A 287 -0.82 3.46 -14.71
N ALA A 288 -1.15 4.75 -14.54
CA ALA A 288 -0.50 5.63 -13.57
C ALA A 288 -0.82 5.18 -12.12
N THR A 289 -2.09 4.88 -11.83
CA THR A 289 -2.54 4.40 -10.52
C THR A 289 -1.88 3.06 -10.16
N LEU A 290 -1.87 2.10 -11.09
CA LEU A 290 -1.20 0.80 -10.89
C LEU A 290 0.30 0.96 -10.67
N ALA A 291 0.94 1.87 -11.40
CA ALA A 291 2.36 2.16 -11.21
C ALA A 291 2.64 2.78 -9.82
N ALA A 292 1.76 3.67 -9.34
CA ALA A 292 1.87 4.26 -8.01
C ALA A 292 1.64 3.21 -6.90
N ILE A 293 0.60 2.37 -6.99
CA ILE A 293 0.35 1.28 -6.04
C ILE A 293 1.56 0.33 -5.99
N SER A 294 2.09 -0.06 -7.16
CA SER A 294 3.29 -0.90 -7.25
C SER A 294 4.52 -0.25 -6.61
N ASN A 295 4.68 1.06 -6.78
CA ASN A 295 5.76 1.82 -6.13
C ASN A 295 5.60 1.83 -4.61
N GLY A 296 4.37 2.09 -4.11
CA GLY A 296 4.06 2.03 -2.68
C GLY A 296 4.39 0.67 -2.07
N ALA A 297 3.93 -0.42 -2.69
CA ALA A 297 4.17 -1.78 -2.23
C ALA A 297 5.68 -2.10 -2.10
N ARG A 298 6.49 -1.69 -3.08
CA ARG A 298 7.95 -1.83 -3.02
C ARG A 298 8.63 -1.03 -1.90
N HIS A 299 7.95 -0.02 -1.37
CA HIS A 299 8.43 0.76 -0.23
C HIS A 299 7.74 0.38 1.09
N GLY A 300 7.07 -0.77 1.13
CA GLY A 300 6.39 -1.26 2.32
C GLY A 300 5.10 -0.51 2.66
N ILE A 301 4.43 0.08 1.66
CA ILE A 301 3.16 0.77 1.81
C ILE A 301 2.12 0.08 0.94
N LEU A 302 1.10 -0.52 1.55
CA LEU A 302 0.03 -1.18 0.83
C LEU A 302 -1.21 -0.30 0.80
N PHE A 303 -1.68 0.02 -0.40
CA PHE A 303 -2.95 0.71 -0.62
C PHE A 303 -4.00 -0.32 -0.98
N LYS A 304 -5.18 -0.29 -0.39
CA LYS A 304 -6.30 -1.19 -0.73
C LYS A 304 -7.04 -0.81 -1.99
N GLY A 305 -6.70 0.31 -2.61
CA GLY A 305 -7.31 0.76 -3.86
C GLY A 305 -6.75 2.09 -4.34
N GLY A 306 -6.91 2.36 -5.63
CA GLY A 306 -6.53 3.64 -6.22
C GLY A 306 -7.28 4.82 -5.62
N VAL A 307 -8.51 4.60 -5.12
CA VAL A 307 -9.32 5.63 -4.45
C VAL A 307 -8.66 6.14 -3.18
N HIS A 308 -8.04 5.27 -2.37
CA HIS A 308 -7.40 5.63 -1.11
C HIS A 308 -6.12 6.43 -1.36
N LEU A 309 -5.37 6.06 -2.41
CA LEU A 309 -4.20 6.82 -2.86
C LEU A 309 -4.58 8.22 -3.36
N GLU A 310 -5.70 8.37 -4.09
CA GLU A 310 -6.21 9.70 -4.49
C GLU A 310 -6.71 10.53 -3.29
N ASN A 311 -7.42 9.89 -2.34
CA ASN A 311 -7.94 10.58 -1.15
C ASN A 311 -6.82 11.14 -0.28
N LEU A 312 -5.69 10.44 -0.17
CA LEU A 312 -4.57 10.82 0.69
C LEU A 312 -4.03 12.23 0.37
N ARG A 313 -4.00 12.62 -0.91
CA ARG A 313 -3.63 13.98 -1.31
C ARG A 313 -4.56 15.05 -0.74
N GLY A 314 -5.84 14.71 -0.60
CA GLY A 314 -6.85 15.64 -0.08
C GLY A 314 -6.78 15.89 1.42
N VAL A 315 -6.01 15.07 2.15
CA VAL A 315 -5.89 15.14 3.60
C VAL A 315 -5.26 16.47 4.03
N LYS A 316 -5.90 17.14 4.99
CA LYS A 316 -5.47 18.41 5.57
C LYS A 316 -4.98 18.27 7.01
N ALA A 317 -5.42 17.21 7.69
CA ALA A 317 -4.98 16.89 9.03
C ALA A 317 -4.83 15.37 9.18
N ILE A 318 -3.86 14.94 9.99
CA ILE A 318 -3.66 13.54 10.35
C ILE A 318 -3.78 13.40 11.85
N ALA A 319 -4.73 12.59 12.29
CA ALA A 319 -4.89 12.19 13.67
C ALA A 319 -4.05 10.91 13.91
N PHE A 320 -3.28 10.89 14.96
CA PHE A 320 -2.44 9.77 15.37
C PHE A 320 -2.93 9.23 16.71
N ASP A 321 -3.10 7.92 16.82
CA ASP A 321 -3.13 7.30 18.13
C ASP A 321 -1.77 7.43 18.82
N LYS A 322 -1.75 7.43 20.14
CA LYS A 322 -0.51 7.52 20.90
C LYS A 322 0.19 6.18 20.97
N THR A 323 -0.45 5.20 21.60
CA THR A 323 0.17 3.93 22.03
C THR A 323 0.40 3.00 20.85
N GLY A 324 1.62 2.44 20.71
CA GLY A 324 1.96 1.58 19.58
C GLY A 324 2.12 2.28 18.23
N THR A 325 1.65 3.52 18.12
CA THR A 325 1.76 4.36 16.91
C THR A 325 2.87 5.40 17.06
N LEU A 326 2.66 6.47 17.82
CA LEU A 326 3.69 7.50 18.08
C LEU A 326 4.74 7.05 19.08
N THR A 327 4.38 6.12 19.95
CA THR A 327 5.24 5.51 20.95
C THR A 327 5.50 4.04 20.63
N ASN A 328 6.44 3.43 21.31
CA ASN A 328 6.79 2.02 21.10
C ASN A 328 5.69 1.04 21.56
N GLY A 329 4.71 1.51 22.36
CA GLY A 329 3.65 0.68 22.94
C GLY A 329 4.13 -0.21 24.10
N THR A 330 5.42 -0.20 24.38
CA THR A 330 6.05 -0.92 25.49
C THR A 330 6.62 0.12 26.47
N PRO A 331 6.11 0.20 27.71
CA PRO A 331 6.68 1.05 28.73
C PRO A 331 8.14 0.65 28.99
N ALA A 332 8.99 1.63 29.28
CA ALA A 332 10.35 1.40 29.74
C ALA A 332 10.54 2.04 31.13
N LEU A 333 11.30 1.40 31.99
CA LEU A 333 11.67 1.96 33.28
C LEU A 333 12.71 3.07 33.05
N THR A 334 12.36 4.33 33.41
CA THR A 334 13.21 5.52 33.17
C THR A 334 13.88 6.03 34.42
N ASP A 335 13.27 5.90 35.59
CA ASP A 335 13.78 6.37 36.85
C ASP A 335 13.53 5.38 37.98
N ARG A 336 14.50 5.27 38.86
CA ARG A 336 14.47 4.44 40.05
C ARG A 336 14.88 5.28 41.26
N LEU A 337 14.02 5.38 42.23
CA LEU A 337 14.30 6.05 43.51
C LEU A 337 14.15 5.03 44.63
N PHE A 338 15.19 4.88 45.42
CA PHE A 338 15.23 3.98 46.60
C PHE A 338 15.26 4.80 47.88
N ALA A 339 14.69 4.26 48.97
CA ALA A 339 14.77 4.86 50.28
C ALA A 339 16.25 4.87 50.76
N GLU A 340 16.62 5.85 51.63
CA GLU A 340 18.02 6.08 52.02
C GLU A 340 18.67 4.87 52.71
N ASN A 341 17.96 4.11 53.52
CA ASN A 341 18.52 3.00 54.30
C ASN A 341 17.96 1.62 53.87
N VAL A 342 17.66 1.45 52.57
CA VAL A 342 17.13 0.21 52.07
C VAL A 342 18.21 -0.70 51.47
N ASP A 343 18.06 -1.99 51.63
CA ASP A 343 18.84 -2.98 50.90
C ASP A 343 18.32 -3.03 49.44
N LYS A 344 18.96 -2.25 48.56
CA LYS A 344 18.59 -2.15 47.15
C LYS A 344 18.59 -3.50 46.46
N GLN A 345 19.56 -4.35 46.79
CA GLN A 345 19.66 -5.67 46.16
C GLN A 345 18.47 -6.59 46.54
N LEU A 346 18.06 -6.52 47.81
CA LEU A 346 16.86 -7.25 48.26
C LEU A 346 15.61 -6.76 47.55
N VAL A 347 15.43 -5.42 47.40
CA VAL A 347 14.31 -4.83 46.68
C VAL A 347 14.29 -5.33 45.25
N ILE A 348 15.43 -5.27 44.54
CA ILE A 348 15.56 -5.68 43.14
C ILE A 348 15.18 -7.18 42.97
N ASN A 349 15.70 -8.05 43.86
CA ASN A 349 15.43 -9.49 43.80
C ASN A 349 13.95 -9.80 44.08
N VAL A 350 13.34 -9.17 45.07
CA VAL A 350 11.95 -9.36 45.44
C VAL A 350 11.00 -8.83 44.37
N VAL A 351 11.20 -7.60 43.93
CA VAL A 351 10.36 -6.98 42.88
C VAL A 351 10.47 -7.77 41.58
N GLY A 352 11.68 -8.14 41.16
CA GLY A 352 11.89 -8.96 39.97
C GLY A 352 11.19 -10.32 40.05
N ALA A 353 11.15 -10.97 41.24
CA ALA A 353 10.41 -12.23 41.45
C ALA A 353 8.91 -12.03 41.44
N MET A 354 8.40 -10.91 41.99
CA MET A 354 6.98 -10.60 42.03
C MET A 354 6.47 -10.25 40.63
N GLU A 355 7.13 -9.32 39.92
CA GLU A 355 6.67 -8.83 38.63
C GLU A 355 6.81 -9.86 37.49
N ARG A 356 7.70 -10.85 37.60
CA ARG A 356 7.77 -11.97 36.65
C ARG A 356 6.48 -12.81 36.59
N GLN A 357 5.69 -12.81 37.67
CA GLN A 357 4.44 -13.59 37.74
C GLN A 357 3.24 -12.78 37.23
N SER A 358 3.40 -11.49 36.92
CA SER A 358 2.35 -10.63 36.38
C SER A 358 2.45 -10.54 34.87
N LEU A 359 1.31 -10.61 34.18
CA LEU A 359 1.20 -10.39 32.73
C LEU A 359 1.04 -8.92 32.35
N HIS A 360 1.10 -8.01 33.33
CA HIS A 360 0.90 -6.58 33.06
C HIS A 360 2.09 -5.98 32.30
N PRO A 361 1.91 -5.10 31.28
CA PRO A 361 3.02 -4.50 30.52
C PRO A 361 4.03 -3.73 31.38
N LEU A 362 3.59 -3.07 32.47
CA LEU A 362 4.48 -2.40 33.41
C LEU A 362 5.36 -3.40 34.18
N ALA A 363 4.81 -4.57 34.53
CA ALA A 363 5.55 -5.63 35.19
C ALA A 363 6.65 -6.20 34.30
N ALA A 364 6.33 -6.42 33.02
CA ALA A 364 7.32 -6.87 32.03
C ALA A 364 8.47 -5.85 31.88
N ALA A 365 8.16 -4.54 31.81
CA ALA A 365 9.13 -3.49 31.72
C ALA A 365 10.04 -3.40 32.96
N ILE A 366 9.46 -3.50 34.15
CA ILE A 366 10.23 -3.52 35.40
C ILE A 366 11.13 -4.77 35.45
N THR A 367 10.60 -5.94 35.12
CA THR A 367 11.36 -7.18 35.11
C THR A 367 12.54 -7.14 34.14
N GLN A 368 12.30 -6.67 32.91
CA GLN A 368 13.32 -6.59 31.88
C GLN A 368 14.49 -5.66 32.28
N ASP A 369 14.17 -4.54 32.91
CA ASP A 369 15.17 -3.56 33.34
C ASP A 369 15.96 -4.04 34.58
N LEU A 370 15.31 -4.77 35.48
CA LEU A 370 15.96 -5.31 36.69
C LEU A 370 16.72 -6.62 36.44
N GLU A 371 16.42 -7.39 35.39
CA GLU A 371 16.99 -8.72 35.10
C GLU A 371 18.54 -8.77 35.18
N PRO A 372 19.29 -7.79 34.63
CA PRO A 372 20.79 -7.80 34.72
C PRO A 372 21.32 -7.63 36.14
N GLU A 373 20.54 -7.07 37.06
CA GLU A 373 20.94 -6.76 38.44
C GLU A 373 20.41 -7.80 39.44
N ILE A 374 19.58 -8.75 39.00
CA ILE A 374 19.08 -9.81 39.89
C ILE A 374 20.19 -10.80 40.20
N THR A 375 20.58 -10.85 41.48
CA THR A 375 21.63 -11.74 41.95
C THR A 375 21.09 -13.06 42.52
N GLU A 376 19.84 -13.06 42.99
CA GLU A 376 19.19 -14.23 43.58
C GLU A 376 17.81 -14.41 42.93
N LYS A 377 17.58 -15.56 42.24
CA LYS A 377 16.27 -15.92 41.68
C LYS A 377 15.40 -16.55 42.77
N LEU A 378 14.51 -15.73 43.29
CA LEU A 378 13.57 -16.19 44.32
C LEU A 378 12.42 -16.94 43.65
N THR A 379 12.42 -18.28 43.79
CA THR A 379 11.40 -19.17 43.15
C THR A 379 10.22 -19.50 44.07
N GLU A 380 10.32 -19.24 45.36
CA GLU A 380 9.33 -19.62 46.37
C GLU A 380 8.46 -18.44 46.87
N ILE A 381 8.31 -17.40 46.06
CA ILE A 381 7.43 -16.26 46.38
C ILE A 381 6.05 -16.51 45.74
N GLU A 382 5.02 -16.64 46.58
CA GLU A 382 3.63 -16.70 46.13
C GLU A 382 3.09 -15.29 45.99
N VAL A 383 2.74 -14.93 44.74
CA VAL A 383 2.28 -13.58 44.36
C VAL A 383 0.79 -13.57 44.15
N THR A 384 0.11 -12.62 44.74
CA THR A 384 -1.32 -12.36 44.52
C THR A 384 -1.47 -11.10 43.70
N ASP A 385 -2.10 -11.19 42.52
CA ASP A 385 -2.48 -10.04 41.71
C ASP A 385 -3.75 -9.38 42.29
N VAL A 386 -3.71 -8.07 42.48
CA VAL A 386 -4.84 -7.27 42.95
C VAL A 386 -5.31 -6.38 41.77
N PRO A 387 -6.36 -6.81 41.04
CA PRO A 387 -6.76 -6.19 39.79
C PRO A 387 -6.94 -4.66 39.89
N GLY A 388 -6.28 -3.93 39.02
CA GLY A 388 -6.33 -2.46 38.94
C GLY A 388 -5.46 -1.72 39.98
N TRP A 389 -4.79 -2.43 40.88
CA TRP A 389 -3.97 -1.86 41.95
C TRP A 389 -2.49 -2.23 41.87
N GLY A 390 -2.16 -3.51 41.73
CA GLY A 390 -0.80 -4.01 41.70
C GLY A 390 -0.68 -5.44 42.18
N VAL A 391 0.52 -5.86 42.59
CA VAL A 391 0.82 -7.21 43.11
C VAL A 391 1.29 -7.17 44.54
N GLN A 392 0.99 -8.22 45.30
CA GLN A 392 1.44 -8.39 46.69
C GLN A 392 1.98 -9.78 46.93
N ALA A 393 2.93 -9.88 47.85
CA ALA A 393 3.53 -11.16 48.24
C ALA A 393 4.06 -11.12 49.68
N ILE A 394 4.17 -12.27 50.32
CA ILE A 394 4.81 -12.43 51.62
C ILE A 394 6.21 -13.02 51.39
N TYR A 395 7.24 -12.31 51.81
CA TYR A 395 8.61 -12.80 51.77
C TYR A 395 9.40 -12.41 53.03
N ARG A 396 10.04 -13.41 53.67
CA ARG A 396 10.75 -13.27 54.94
C ARG A 396 9.94 -12.53 56.01
N GLU A 397 8.70 -13.01 56.25
CA GLU A 397 7.75 -12.43 57.21
C GLU A 397 7.31 -11.00 56.93
N GLY A 398 7.74 -10.35 55.83
CA GLY A 398 7.31 -9.03 55.39
C GLY A 398 6.28 -9.08 54.28
N ASN A 399 5.26 -8.24 54.35
CA ASN A 399 4.26 -8.07 53.31
C ASN A 399 4.76 -7.05 52.29
N TRP A 400 5.07 -7.53 51.07
CA TRP A 400 5.54 -6.72 49.96
C TRP A 400 4.37 -6.36 49.04
N GLN A 401 4.32 -5.12 48.64
CA GLN A 401 3.33 -4.59 47.70
C GLN A 401 4.02 -3.77 46.60
N VAL A 402 3.67 -4.04 45.36
CA VAL A 402 4.14 -3.28 44.20
C VAL A 402 2.95 -2.77 43.43
N GLY A 403 2.78 -1.44 43.28
CA GLY A 403 1.62 -0.89 42.61
C GLY A 403 1.41 0.60 42.82
N LYS A 404 0.17 1.06 42.61
CA LYS A 404 -0.22 2.46 42.69
C LYS A 404 -0.12 3.01 44.11
N ALA A 405 0.04 4.34 44.27
CA ALA A 405 0.06 5.02 45.56
C ALA A 405 -1.12 4.65 46.48
N GLY A 406 -2.32 4.49 45.91
CA GLY A 406 -3.51 4.08 46.68
C GLY A 406 -3.45 2.65 47.23
N PHE A 407 -2.62 1.79 46.66
CA PHE A 407 -2.43 0.40 47.07
C PHE A 407 -1.40 0.27 48.21
N VAL A 408 -0.28 1.00 48.07
CA VAL A 408 0.82 0.96 49.04
C VAL A 408 0.66 1.94 50.22
N GLY A 409 -0.38 2.81 50.17
CA GLY A 409 -0.63 3.87 51.16
C GLY A 409 -0.35 5.27 50.61
N LYS A 410 -1.42 6.05 50.39
CA LYS A 410 -1.31 7.40 49.76
C LYS A 410 -0.40 8.36 50.52
N GLU A 411 -0.53 8.38 51.86
CA GLU A 411 0.26 9.25 52.72
C GLU A 411 1.75 8.89 52.72
N ALA A 412 2.06 7.59 52.81
CA ALA A 412 3.42 7.08 52.72
C ALA A 412 4.07 7.36 51.36
N ALA A 413 3.32 7.15 50.28
CA ALA A 413 3.77 7.44 48.91
C ALA A 413 4.05 8.94 48.71
N ALA A 414 3.15 9.82 49.19
CA ALA A 414 3.30 11.28 49.12
C ALA A 414 4.54 11.76 49.96
N ALA A 415 4.69 11.24 51.17
CA ALA A 415 5.84 11.59 52.03
C ALA A 415 7.19 11.12 51.43
N PHE A 416 7.21 9.93 50.80
CA PHE A 416 8.44 9.40 50.18
C PHE A 416 8.87 10.22 48.97
N SER A 417 7.95 10.64 48.13
CA SER A 417 8.25 11.25 46.83
C SER A 417 8.89 12.65 46.94
N ASN A 418 8.67 13.38 48.03
CA ASN A 418 9.27 14.71 48.30
C ASN A 418 9.31 15.62 47.06
N GLY A 419 8.17 15.74 46.32
CA GLY A 419 8.04 16.50 45.07
C GLY A 419 8.53 15.78 43.81
N ALA A 420 9.13 14.57 43.91
CA ALA A 420 9.54 13.81 42.74
C ALA A 420 8.34 13.24 41.98
N PHE A 421 7.22 12.93 42.68
CA PHE A 421 5.99 12.47 42.06
C PHE A 421 5.45 13.51 41.08
N GLU A 422 5.28 14.75 41.53
CA GLU A 422 4.74 15.83 40.72
C GLU A 422 5.61 16.10 39.49
N ARG A 423 6.94 16.09 39.69
CA ARG A 423 7.90 16.25 38.58
C ARG A 423 7.79 15.11 37.56
N LEU A 424 7.87 13.85 38.01
CA LEU A 424 7.85 12.69 37.12
C LEU A 424 6.48 12.51 36.46
N ALA A 425 5.40 12.80 37.18
CA ALA A 425 4.05 12.81 36.61
C ALA A 425 3.86 13.91 35.55
N SER A 426 4.45 15.10 35.74
CA SER A 426 4.44 16.16 34.73
C SER A 426 5.26 15.83 33.48
N GLU A 427 6.23 14.90 33.58
CA GLU A 427 6.97 14.34 32.45
C GLU A 427 6.20 13.21 31.72
N GLY A 428 4.94 12.94 32.10
CA GLY A 428 4.10 11.91 31.49
C GLY A 428 4.46 10.48 31.89
N LYS A 429 5.09 10.30 33.05
CA LYS A 429 5.52 8.98 33.54
C LYS A 429 4.46 8.33 34.44
N THR A 430 4.34 7.01 34.33
CA THR A 430 3.53 6.19 35.25
C THR A 430 4.39 5.80 36.44
N ILE A 431 3.89 6.09 37.64
CA ILE A 431 4.62 5.83 38.87
C ILE A 431 4.10 4.56 39.54
N VAL A 432 5.04 3.65 39.87
CA VAL A 432 4.83 2.42 40.61
C VAL A 432 5.66 2.48 41.90
N TYR A 433 5.02 2.23 43.02
CA TYR A 433 5.66 2.19 44.34
C TYR A 433 5.90 0.78 44.79
N VAL A 434 6.97 0.57 45.53
CA VAL A 434 7.30 -0.68 46.22
C VAL A 434 7.25 -0.41 47.71
N ALA A 435 6.42 -1.13 48.42
CA ALA A 435 6.30 -1.04 49.88
C ALA A 435 6.58 -2.38 50.53
N LYS A 436 7.18 -2.35 51.75
CA LYS A 436 7.27 -3.48 52.65
C LYS A 436 6.62 -3.09 53.99
N ASP A 437 5.63 -3.85 54.44
CA ASP A 437 4.89 -3.57 55.67
C ASP A 437 4.39 -2.13 55.81
N GLY A 438 3.91 -1.58 54.68
CA GLY A 438 3.40 -0.20 54.57
C GLY A 438 4.48 0.90 54.48
N VAL A 439 5.77 0.56 54.53
CA VAL A 439 6.89 1.50 54.38
C VAL A 439 7.41 1.45 52.92
N ILE A 440 7.46 2.61 52.27
CA ILE A 440 7.96 2.67 50.89
C ILE A 440 9.44 2.39 50.84
N GLN A 441 9.84 1.41 50.04
CA GLN A 441 11.21 1.00 49.81
C GLN A 441 11.79 1.60 48.54
N ALA A 442 10.92 1.72 47.49
CA ALA A 442 11.34 2.30 46.20
C ALA A 442 10.15 2.89 45.46
N MET A 443 10.46 3.75 44.48
CA MET A 443 9.54 4.30 43.50
C MET A 443 10.15 4.12 42.11
N PHE A 444 9.41 3.59 41.20
CA PHE A 444 9.78 3.38 39.81
C PHE A 444 8.91 4.25 38.90
N ALA A 445 9.54 4.93 37.94
CA ALA A 445 8.83 5.69 36.95
C ALA A 445 9.02 5.05 35.57
N LEU A 446 7.90 4.79 34.91
CA LEU A 446 7.88 4.16 33.60
C LEU A 446 7.28 5.12 32.58
N LYS A 447 7.83 5.14 31.38
CA LYS A 447 7.35 5.96 30.28
C LYS A 447 7.29 5.11 29.02
N ASP A 448 6.19 5.25 28.28
CA ASP A 448 6.14 4.78 26.91
C ASP A 448 6.88 5.79 26.03
N THR A 449 8.03 5.40 25.51
CA THR A 449 8.95 6.30 24.82
C THR A 449 8.48 6.60 23.41
N CYS A 450 8.58 7.89 23.03
CA CYS A 450 8.28 8.31 21.66
C CYS A 450 9.26 7.68 20.67
N ARG A 451 8.75 7.26 19.53
CA ARG A 451 9.56 6.74 18.43
C ARG A 451 10.42 7.87 17.85
N PRO A 452 11.73 7.69 17.63
CA PRO A 452 12.58 8.72 17.02
C PRO A 452 12.09 9.16 15.63
N GLU A 453 11.54 8.22 14.85
CA GLU A 453 10.95 8.48 13.54
C GLU A 453 9.65 9.30 13.61
N ALA A 454 8.93 9.28 14.73
CA ALA A 454 7.71 10.09 14.89
C ALA A 454 8.03 11.59 14.79
N ILE A 455 9.09 12.05 15.44
CA ILE A 455 9.51 13.47 15.38
C ILE A 455 9.82 13.89 13.92
N ARG A 456 10.55 13.04 13.19
CA ARG A 456 10.89 13.32 11.78
C ARG A 456 9.65 13.33 10.89
N THR A 457 8.74 12.39 11.11
CA THR A 457 7.45 12.28 10.40
C THR A 457 6.60 13.51 10.62
N ILE A 458 6.40 13.93 11.87
CA ILE A 458 5.61 15.11 12.21
C ILE A 458 6.16 16.35 11.50
N LYS A 459 7.47 16.61 11.59
CA LYS A 459 8.12 17.73 10.90
C LYS A 459 7.94 17.67 9.38
N ALA A 460 8.05 16.48 8.79
CA ALA A 460 7.89 16.30 7.35
C ALA A 460 6.44 16.55 6.88
N LEU A 461 5.43 16.20 7.70
CA LEU A 461 4.03 16.46 7.41
C LEU A 461 3.69 17.95 7.58
N GLN A 462 4.17 18.58 8.65
CA GLN A 462 4.00 20.02 8.88
C GLN A 462 4.64 20.86 7.78
N ALA A 463 5.80 20.45 7.23
CA ALA A 463 6.42 21.09 6.08
C ALA A 463 5.55 21.02 4.79
N LYS A 464 4.55 20.13 4.77
CA LYS A 464 3.53 20.01 3.71
C LYS A 464 2.20 20.67 4.08
N GLU A 465 2.20 21.49 5.13
CA GLU A 465 1.01 22.20 5.65
C GLU A 465 -0.10 21.25 6.14
N ILE A 466 0.27 20.01 6.52
CA ILE A 466 -0.65 19.03 7.10
C ILE A 466 -0.65 19.20 8.62
N LYS A 467 -1.83 19.40 9.21
CA LYS A 467 -1.99 19.48 10.65
C LYS A 467 -1.81 18.13 11.31
N THR A 468 -1.03 18.09 12.38
CA THR A 468 -0.70 16.86 13.12
C THR A 468 -1.37 16.89 14.49
N ILE A 469 -2.21 15.88 14.76
CA ILE A 469 -3.08 15.84 15.93
C ILE A 469 -2.87 14.51 16.64
N MET A 470 -2.58 14.53 17.93
CA MET A 470 -2.56 13.31 18.75
C MET A 470 -3.92 13.10 19.40
N VAL A 471 -4.43 11.87 19.36
CA VAL A 471 -5.65 11.44 20.06
C VAL A 471 -5.24 10.39 21.08
N THR A 472 -5.50 10.64 22.37
CA THR A 472 -5.07 9.74 23.45
C THR A 472 -6.09 9.63 24.57
N GLY A 473 -6.15 8.46 25.19
CA GLY A 473 -6.92 8.22 26.42
C GLY A 473 -6.25 8.79 27.67
N ASP A 474 -5.02 9.27 27.59
CA ASP A 474 -4.29 9.84 28.73
C ASP A 474 -4.93 11.15 29.21
N ASN A 475 -4.54 11.54 30.41
CA ASN A 475 -4.89 12.85 30.96
C ASN A 475 -4.23 14.00 30.19
N GLU A 476 -4.72 15.21 30.40
CA GLU A 476 -4.27 16.42 29.72
C GLU A 476 -2.77 16.72 29.92
N GLN A 477 -2.23 16.49 31.12
CA GLN A 477 -0.82 16.74 31.43
C GLN A 477 0.12 15.81 30.66
N THR A 478 -0.19 14.51 30.65
CA THR A 478 0.59 13.52 29.90
C THR A 478 0.49 13.77 28.40
N GLY A 479 -0.73 14.08 27.90
CA GLY A 479 -0.94 14.40 26.50
C GLY A 479 -0.15 15.63 26.05
N ALA A 480 -0.17 16.71 26.83
CA ALA A 480 0.59 17.94 26.56
C ALA A 480 2.11 17.72 26.57
N ALA A 481 2.63 16.90 27.49
CA ALA A 481 4.05 16.57 27.55
C ALA A 481 4.53 15.86 26.27
N ILE A 482 3.78 14.87 25.79
CA ILE A 482 4.10 14.12 24.57
C ILE A 482 3.94 15.00 23.33
N GLN A 483 2.88 15.83 23.27
CA GLN A 483 2.68 16.81 22.20
C GLN A 483 3.90 17.72 22.06
N ALA A 484 4.39 18.27 23.16
CA ALA A 484 5.56 19.16 23.19
C ALA A 484 6.83 18.41 22.75
N GLU A 485 7.04 17.16 23.21
CA GLU A 485 8.18 16.34 22.85
C GLU A 485 8.21 16.05 21.34
N LEU A 486 7.07 15.72 20.74
CA LEU A 486 6.94 15.43 19.31
C LEU A 486 6.84 16.67 18.43
N GLY A 487 6.49 17.84 19.01
CA GLY A 487 6.25 19.09 18.30
C GLY A 487 4.97 19.06 17.45
N MET A 488 3.91 18.38 17.92
CA MET A 488 2.63 18.28 17.21
C MET A 488 1.79 19.55 17.37
N ASP A 489 0.90 19.82 16.38
CA ASP A 489 0.04 21.01 16.39
C ASP A 489 -0.99 20.97 17.53
N TYR A 490 -1.65 19.82 17.74
CA TYR A 490 -2.75 19.67 18.71
C TYR A 490 -2.72 18.31 19.40
N VAL A 491 -3.37 18.26 20.57
CA VAL A 491 -3.65 17.02 21.30
C VAL A 491 -5.11 17.00 21.77
N VAL A 492 -5.75 15.85 21.65
CA VAL A 492 -7.06 15.54 22.24
C VAL A 492 -6.84 14.46 23.29
N SER A 493 -6.89 14.87 24.56
CA SER A 493 -6.65 14.01 25.73
C SER A 493 -7.96 13.47 26.32
N GLY A 494 -7.89 12.41 27.13
CA GLY A 494 -9.07 11.81 27.78
C GLY A 494 -10.06 11.16 26.80
N CYS A 495 -9.61 10.83 25.59
CA CYS A 495 -10.44 10.27 24.54
C CYS A 495 -10.58 8.76 24.72
N LEU A 496 -11.74 8.29 25.18
CA LEU A 496 -12.06 6.86 25.23
C LEU A 496 -12.17 6.28 23.80
N PRO A 497 -11.91 4.98 23.61
CA PRO A 497 -11.97 4.34 22.29
C PRO A 497 -13.27 4.61 21.53
N GLU A 498 -14.41 4.57 22.21
CA GLU A 498 -15.74 4.81 21.65
C GLU A 498 -15.93 6.23 21.14
N LYS A 499 -15.23 7.22 21.72
CA LYS A 499 -15.28 8.63 21.34
C LYS A 499 -14.34 9.03 20.22
N LYS A 500 -13.38 8.17 19.84
CA LYS A 500 -12.42 8.49 18.77
C LYS A 500 -13.11 8.83 17.44
N VAL A 501 -14.21 8.16 17.13
CA VAL A 501 -15.01 8.45 15.92
C VAL A 501 -15.63 9.84 15.96
N ASP A 502 -16.16 10.25 17.11
CA ASP A 502 -16.78 11.58 17.25
C ASP A 502 -15.72 12.69 17.16
N VAL A 503 -14.56 12.48 17.78
CA VAL A 503 -13.40 13.38 17.64
C VAL A 503 -12.99 13.53 16.17
N LEU A 504 -12.91 12.44 15.40
CA LEU A 504 -12.60 12.50 13.96
C LEU A 504 -13.66 13.26 13.16
N ARG A 505 -14.95 13.14 13.53
CA ARG A 505 -16.01 13.91 12.89
C ARG A 505 -15.86 15.41 13.16
N GLU A 506 -15.57 15.79 14.39
CA GLU A 506 -15.32 17.21 14.76
C GLU A 506 -14.09 17.75 14.03
N LEU A 507 -13.00 16.98 13.97
CA LEU A 507 -11.81 17.35 13.23
C LEU A 507 -12.11 17.48 11.72
N SER A 508 -12.97 16.61 11.17
CA SER A 508 -13.37 16.66 9.76
C SER A 508 -14.24 17.89 9.46
N VAL A 509 -15.03 18.37 10.40
CA VAL A 509 -15.75 19.63 10.25
C VAL A 509 -14.77 20.82 10.23
N THR A 510 -13.71 20.76 11.06
CA THR A 510 -12.73 21.85 11.20
C THR A 510 -11.74 21.90 10.04
N TYR A 511 -11.19 20.76 9.64
CA TYR A 511 -10.09 20.67 8.68
C TYR A 511 -10.49 20.11 7.31
N GLY A 512 -11.71 19.58 7.17
CA GLY A 512 -12.18 18.89 5.97
C GLY A 512 -11.75 17.42 5.95
N SER A 513 -10.82 17.05 5.10
CA SER A 513 -10.36 15.66 4.98
C SER A 513 -9.32 15.32 6.05
N VAL A 514 -9.63 14.37 6.92
CA VAL A 514 -8.76 13.93 8.03
C VAL A 514 -8.40 12.46 7.86
N ALA A 515 -7.10 12.13 7.95
CA ALA A 515 -6.64 10.75 8.05
C ALA A 515 -6.48 10.34 9.51
N MET A 516 -6.59 9.04 9.79
CA MET A 516 -6.30 8.44 11.10
C MET A 516 -5.20 7.40 10.97
N VAL A 517 -4.24 7.45 11.90
CA VAL A 517 -3.16 6.45 12.03
C VAL A 517 -3.31 5.74 13.37
N GLY A 518 -3.34 4.40 13.35
CA GLY A 518 -3.49 3.58 14.55
C GLY A 518 -3.00 2.15 14.34
N ASP A 519 -2.87 1.40 15.43
CA ASP A 519 -2.35 0.01 15.44
C ASP A 519 -3.32 -1.02 16.03
N GLY A 520 -4.29 -0.59 16.82
CA GLY A 520 -5.10 -1.44 17.69
C GLY A 520 -6.52 -1.73 17.20
N ILE A 521 -7.14 -2.72 17.85
CA ILE A 521 -8.57 -3.05 17.70
C ILE A 521 -9.43 -1.83 18.05
N ASN A 522 -9.01 -1.06 19.04
CA ASN A 522 -9.71 0.13 19.52
C ASN A 522 -9.76 1.26 18.48
N ASP A 523 -8.88 1.24 17.51
CA ASP A 523 -8.78 2.26 16.45
C ASP A 523 -9.56 1.86 15.19
N ALA A 524 -9.92 0.59 15.02
CA ALA A 524 -10.59 0.11 13.83
C ALA A 524 -11.85 0.92 13.44
N PRO A 525 -12.76 1.28 14.37
CA PRO A 525 -13.89 2.14 14.04
C PRO A 525 -13.46 3.53 13.56
N ALA A 526 -12.41 4.10 14.15
CA ALA A 526 -11.86 5.40 13.77
C ALA A 526 -11.16 5.35 12.41
N LEU A 527 -10.37 4.30 12.13
CA LEU A 527 -9.75 4.04 10.83
C LEU A 527 -10.79 3.94 9.71
N ALA A 528 -11.90 3.23 9.96
CA ALA A 528 -13.00 3.07 9.00
C ALA A 528 -13.74 4.39 8.69
N HIS A 529 -13.83 5.31 9.66
CA HIS A 529 -14.56 6.58 9.50
C HIS A 529 -13.68 7.72 8.99
N ALA A 530 -12.35 7.58 9.05
CA ALA A 530 -11.43 8.58 8.51
C ALA A 530 -11.57 8.71 6.98
N ALA A 531 -11.16 9.85 6.43
CA ALA A 531 -11.07 10.01 4.97
C ALA A 531 -10.03 9.05 4.37
N VAL A 532 -8.98 8.72 5.15
CA VAL A 532 -8.01 7.66 4.89
C VAL A 532 -7.58 7.06 6.23
N GLY A 533 -7.88 5.79 6.44
CA GLY A 533 -7.37 5.03 7.58
C GLY A 533 -6.01 4.42 7.26
N ILE A 534 -5.03 4.61 8.14
CA ILE A 534 -3.66 4.10 7.98
C ILE A 534 -3.36 3.17 9.17
N ALA A 535 -3.17 1.88 8.92
CA ALA A 535 -2.78 0.91 9.95
C ALA A 535 -1.27 0.71 10.01
N MET A 536 -0.76 0.52 11.23
CA MET A 536 0.62 0.10 11.47
C MET A 536 0.76 -1.40 11.15
N GLY A 537 1.91 -1.83 10.63
CA GLY A 537 2.11 -3.17 10.08
C GLY A 537 2.13 -4.30 11.11
N GLU A 538 2.55 -4.01 12.35
CA GLU A 538 2.47 -4.94 13.50
C GLU A 538 1.16 -4.75 14.29
N GLY A 539 0.24 -3.96 13.75
CA GLY A 539 -1.09 -3.78 14.30
C GLY A 539 -1.94 -5.05 14.22
N THR A 540 -3.10 -5.01 14.86
CA THR A 540 -4.02 -6.14 14.85
C THR A 540 -4.57 -6.42 13.45
N ASP A 541 -4.90 -7.69 13.17
CA ASP A 541 -5.52 -8.10 11.91
C ASP A 541 -6.77 -7.27 11.59
N ILE A 542 -7.56 -6.92 12.61
CA ILE A 542 -8.77 -6.10 12.46
C ILE A 542 -8.42 -4.68 11.99
N ALA A 543 -7.37 -4.06 12.55
CA ALA A 543 -6.91 -2.73 12.11
C ALA A 543 -6.41 -2.79 10.66
N MET A 544 -5.62 -3.82 10.32
CA MET A 544 -5.15 -4.04 8.95
C MET A 544 -6.29 -4.30 7.96
N GLU A 545 -7.32 -5.06 8.35
CA GLU A 545 -8.48 -5.30 7.49
C GLU A 545 -9.38 -4.08 7.33
N THR A 546 -9.41 -3.19 8.29
CA THR A 546 -10.29 -2.01 8.28
C THR A 546 -9.66 -0.81 7.58
N ALA A 547 -8.34 -0.62 7.73
CA ALA A 547 -7.64 0.53 7.17
C ALA A 547 -7.57 0.51 5.64
N ASP A 548 -7.45 1.68 5.04
CA ASP A 548 -7.30 1.93 3.59
C ASP A 548 -5.86 1.77 3.12
N VAL A 549 -4.92 2.05 4.01
CA VAL A 549 -3.47 1.99 3.80
C VAL A 549 -2.85 1.21 4.94
N VAL A 550 -1.94 0.28 4.64
CA VAL A 550 -1.20 -0.50 5.64
C VAL A 550 0.29 -0.24 5.45
N LEU A 551 0.96 0.14 6.54
CA LEU A 551 2.42 0.22 6.60
C LEU A 551 2.96 -1.14 7.01
N MET A 552 3.81 -1.75 6.19
CA MET A 552 4.28 -3.14 6.42
C MET A 552 5.18 -3.32 7.65
N LYS A 553 5.83 -2.26 8.07
CA LYS A 553 6.52 -2.10 9.37
C LYS A 553 5.95 -0.87 10.07
N ASN A 554 6.19 -0.76 11.36
CA ASN A 554 5.81 0.40 12.15
C ASN A 554 6.67 1.65 11.84
N ASP A 555 6.98 1.86 10.54
CA ASP A 555 7.78 2.98 10.07
C ASP A 555 6.90 4.16 9.65
N LEU A 556 6.75 5.11 10.57
CA LEU A 556 5.96 6.32 10.34
C LEU A 556 6.51 7.20 9.20
N GLU A 557 7.80 7.11 8.85
CA GLU A 557 8.39 7.89 7.74
C GLU A 557 7.80 7.52 6.38
N LYS A 558 7.13 6.38 6.29
CA LYS A 558 6.39 5.99 5.08
C LYS A 558 5.15 6.84 4.82
N ILE A 559 4.56 7.49 5.84
CA ILE A 559 3.38 8.35 5.69
C ILE A 559 3.67 9.58 4.81
N PRO A 560 4.70 10.40 5.09
CA PRO A 560 5.09 11.50 4.19
C PRO A 560 5.46 11.03 2.78
N TYR A 561 6.03 9.83 2.63
CA TYR A 561 6.31 9.24 1.33
C TYR A 561 5.02 8.89 0.58
N ALA A 562 4.06 8.23 1.25
CA ALA A 562 2.74 7.90 0.68
C ALA A 562 2.01 9.15 0.21
N TYR A 563 2.03 10.22 1.01
CA TYR A 563 1.44 11.51 0.65
C TYR A 563 2.12 12.11 -0.60
N THR A 564 3.45 12.12 -0.65
CA THR A 564 4.20 12.60 -1.81
C THR A 564 3.91 11.79 -3.07
N LEU A 565 3.74 10.47 -2.93
CA LEU A 565 3.38 9.57 -4.03
C LEU A 565 1.97 9.89 -4.57
N SER A 566 1.02 10.17 -3.68
CA SER A 566 -0.33 10.61 -4.01
C SER A 566 -0.33 11.95 -4.77
N GLU A 567 0.47 12.93 -4.33
CA GLU A 567 0.66 14.21 -5.04
C GLU A 567 1.22 14.00 -6.45
N ARG A 568 2.23 13.15 -6.59
CA ARG A 568 2.84 12.83 -7.89
C ARG A 568 1.87 12.13 -8.82
N LEU A 569 1.08 11.18 -8.31
CA LEU A 569 0.02 10.52 -9.08
C LEU A 569 -0.95 11.55 -9.65
N HIS A 570 -1.44 12.45 -8.80
CA HIS A 570 -2.37 13.49 -9.23
C HIS A 570 -1.79 14.36 -10.34
N TRP A 571 -0.56 14.88 -10.18
CA TRP A 571 0.08 15.74 -11.18
C TRP A 571 0.31 15.02 -12.51
N ILE A 572 0.75 13.76 -12.48
CA ILE A 572 0.96 12.96 -13.71
C ILE A 572 -0.38 12.67 -14.38
N THR A 573 -1.41 12.33 -13.62
CA THR A 573 -2.76 12.09 -14.17
C THR A 573 -3.31 13.37 -14.81
N TRP A 574 -3.17 14.53 -14.17
CA TRP A 574 -3.59 15.80 -14.75
C TRP A 574 -2.82 16.18 -16.02
N GLN A 575 -1.50 15.98 -16.03
CA GLN A 575 -0.69 16.16 -17.23
C GLN A 575 -1.21 15.29 -18.38
N ASN A 576 -1.49 14.02 -18.09
CA ASN A 576 -2.01 13.06 -19.07
C ASN A 576 -3.37 13.49 -19.62
N ILE A 577 -4.30 13.87 -18.75
CA ILE A 577 -5.66 14.31 -19.14
C ILE A 577 -5.58 15.56 -20.01
N CYS A 578 -4.84 16.59 -19.57
CA CYS A 578 -4.69 17.83 -20.35
C CYS A 578 -4.05 17.58 -21.71
N PHE A 579 -3.01 16.74 -21.76
CA PHE A 579 -2.34 16.38 -23.01
C PHE A 579 -3.28 15.60 -23.94
N ALA A 580 -4.01 14.60 -23.43
CA ALA A 580 -4.96 13.82 -24.23
C ALA A 580 -6.05 14.71 -24.84
N ILE A 581 -6.65 15.60 -24.03
CA ILE A 581 -7.68 16.54 -24.52
C ILE A 581 -7.09 17.49 -25.58
N ALA A 582 -5.90 18.03 -25.35
CA ALA A 582 -5.25 18.93 -26.31
C ALA A 582 -4.99 18.23 -27.66
N VAL A 583 -4.48 17.00 -27.64
CA VAL A 583 -4.25 16.23 -28.88
C VAL A 583 -5.56 15.93 -29.61
N ILE A 584 -6.61 15.51 -28.90
CA ILE A 584 -7.92 15.27 -29.50
C ILE A 584 -8.44 16.54 -30.20
N LEU A 585 -8.40 17.69 -29.53
CA LEU A 585 -8.86 18.98 -30.11
C LEU A 585 -8.06 19.38 -31.35
N VAL A 586 -6.73 19.22 -31.28
CA VAL A 586 -5.85 19.52 -32.43
C VAL A 586 -6.16 18.62 -33.63
N LEU A 587 -6.32 17.31 -33.39
CA LEU A 587 -6.59 16.32 -34.44
C LEU A 587 -7.99 16.53 -35.07
N ILE A 588 -9.03 16.79 -34.25
CA ILE A 588 -10.37 17.09 -34.75
C ILE A 588 -10.33 18.37 -35.61
N THR A 589 -9.68 19.43 -35.12
CA THR A 589 -9.54 20.69 -35.83
C THR A 589 -8.82 20.49 -37.17
N ALA A 590 -7.68 19.78 -37.14
CA ALA A 590 -6.91 19.49 -38.34
C ALA A 590 -7.71 18.64 -39.36
N ASN A 591 -8.56 17.71 -38.90
CA ASN A 591 -9.44 16.94 -39.78
C ASN A 591 -10.51 17.84 -40.44
N VAL A 592 -11.17 18.72 -39.68
CA VAL A 592 -12.19 19.65 -40.21
C VAL A 592 -11.60 20.56 -41.28
N PHE A 593 -10.36 21.05 -41.10
CA PHE A 593 -9.65 21.84 -42.08
C PHE A 593 -8.93 21.03 -43.16
N GLN A 594 -9.13 19.70 -43.22
CA GLN A 594 -8.53 18.79 -44.21
C GLN A 594 -6.99 18.78 -44.21
N LEU A 595 -6.37 19.09 -43.06
CA LEU A 595 -4.91 19.19 -42.92
C LEU A 595 -4.25 17.82 -42.65
N ILE A 596 -5.03 16.81 -42.24
CA ILE A 596 -4.54 15.46 -41.95
C ILE A 596 -5.33 14.40 -42.73
N ASN A 597 -4.66 13.29 -43.03
CA ASN A 597 -5.29 12.06 -43.54
C ASN A 597 -5.41 11.01 -42.42
N LEU A 598 -6.07 9.88 -42.71
CA LEU A 598 -6.34 8.84 -41.75
C LEU A 598 -5.05 8.28 -41.10
N PRO A 599 -3.98 7.90 -41.84
CA PRO A 599 -2.73 7.41 -41.25
C PRO A 599 -2.09 8.37 -40.25
N PHE A 600 -1.97 9.66 -40.61
CA PHE A 600 -1.39 10.66 -39.69
C PHE A 600 -2.31 10.93 -38.50
N GLY A 601 -3.62 10.90 -38.68
CA GLY A 601 -4.60 10.98 -37.61
C GLY A 601 -4.42 9.83 -36.60
N VAL A 602 -4.27 8.61 -37.10
CA VAL A 602 -4.04 7.41 -36.27
C VAL A 602 -2.71 7.49 -35.51
N VAL A 603 -1.61 7.85 -36.21
CA VAL A 603 -0.30 8.01 -35.56
C VAL A 603 -0.35 9.07 -34.45
N GLY A 604 -1.01 10.20 -34.69
CA GLY A 604 -1.18 11.24 -33.67
C GLY A 604 -2.01 10.76 -32.49
N HIS A 605 -3.11 10.07 -32.75
CA HIS A 605 -4.02 9.54 -31.74
C HIS A 605 -3.36 8.45 -30.89
N GLU A 606 -2.88 7.36 -31.52
CA GLU A 606 -2.26 6.24 -30.82
C GLU A 606 -0.90 6.61 -30.21
N GLY A 607 -0.15 7.48 -30.87
CA GLY A 607 1.08 8.05 -30.31
C GLY A 607 0.82 8.81 -29.00
N SER A 608 -0.29 9.54 -28.92
CA SER A 608 -0.68 10.21 -27.68
C SER A 608 -1.03 9.24 -26.57
N THR A 609 -1.70 8.13 -26.87
CA THR A 609 -2.03 7.05 -25.91
C THR A 609 -0.74 6.43 -25.35
N ILE A 610 0.21 6.09 -26.22
CA ILE A 610 1.51 5.55 -25.81
C ILE A 610 2.27 6.53 -24.90
N LEU A 611 2.30 7.82 -25.26
CA LEU A 611 3.00 8.85 -24.46
C LEU A 611 2.38 9.02 -23.07
N VAL A 612 1.05 8.99 -22.97
CA VAL A 612 0.32 9.08 -21.72
C VAL A 612 0.64 7.88 -20.82
N ILE A 613 0.65 6.67 -21.36
CA ILE A 613 1.01 5.45 -20.62
C ILE A 613 2.47 5.54 -20.12
N LEU A 614 3.40 5.93 -21.00
CA LEU A 614 4.82 6.08 -20.64
C LEU A 614 5.04 7.15 -19.56
N ASN A 615 4.26 8.25 -19.61
CA ASN A 615 4.30 9.26 -18.56
C ASN A 615 3.80 8.70 -17.21
N GLY A 616 2.73 7.88 -17.23
CA GLY A 616 2.23 7.17 -16.05
C GLY A 616 3.28 6.23 -15.42
N LEU A 617 4.04 5.51 -16.24
CA LEU A 617 5.10 4.60 -15.77
C LEU A 617 6.26 5.31 -15.04
N ARG A 618 6.39 6.63 -15.12
CA ARG A 618 7.35 7.41 -14.31
C ARG A 618 7.12 7.22 -12.81
N LEU A 619 5.90 6.86 -12.40
CA LEU A 619 5.56 6.56 -11.01
C LEU A 619 6.22 5.27 -10.48
N LEU A 620 6.66 4.36 -11.35
CA LEU A 620 7.45 3.19 -10.94
C LEU A 620 8.85 3.58 -10.44
N ARG A 621 9.37 4.74 -10.81
CA ARG A 621 10.71 5.18 -10.39
C ARG A 621 10.66 5.71 -8.96
N SER A 622 11.47 5.12 -8.09
CA SER A 622 11.73 5.67 -6.76
C SER A 622 12.40 7.03 -6.89
N ASN A 623 11.88 8.05 -6.19
CA ASN A 623 12.60 9.31 -6.00
C ASN A 623 13.65 9.09 -4.90
N ARG A 624 14.78 8.46 -5.21
CA ARG A 624 15.98 8.69 -4.42
C ARG A 624 16.44 10.14 -4.69
N LYS A 625 15.89 11.11 -3.94
CA LYS A 625 16.68 12.30 -3.67
C LYS A 625 17.85 11.83 -2.81
N LYS A 626 19.05 11.98 -3.34
CA LYS A 626 20.32 11.83 -2.61
C LYS A 626 20.32 12.69 -1.36
#